data_b01bed04541d3fbfb9c6adbe25c56055
#
_entry.id   b01bed04541d3fbfb9c6adbe25c56055
#
_cell.length_a   1.000
_cell.length_b   1.000
_cell.length_c   1.000
_cell.angle_alpha   90.00
_cell.angle_beta   90.00
_cell.angle_gamma   90.00
#
_symmetry.space_group_name_H-M   'P 1'
#
loop_
_entity.id
_entity.type
_entity.pdbx_description
1 polymer ?
#
loop_
_entity_poly.entity_id
_entity_poly.type
_entity_poly.pdbx_seq_one_letter_code
_entity_poly.pdbx_strand_id
1 'polypeptide(L)'
;MTNLFKRGMYVLLGLSMTVACSSDDDNGGGTDPVGGTITGVDFTIAELNGDGNEVGVTPTSTGGTLYSVDFGDPAAANDEDVIATSGPEVSYTYAKESATYTITVTASASNASDVVATKDHTVTIESNGGAPAIAGTWKIAPIAGALGVGPAQGDISWWSLDEQGVTDRACYLDDEFVFGADGSFANVMGGSTWVETWQGAAEDGCATPVYPHDGSATDYTYDYDADAGTISVNGVGAHLGISKVYNEGEMTSVSEAAGIESITYTIVEMEATRMTVEIQFQPGGGYWTYVLTKN
;
A
#
# COMPACT_ATOMS: atom_id res chain seq x y z
N MET A 1 28.09 11.46 -8.97
CA MET A 1 29.00 10.33 -9.21
C MET A 1 28.18 9.25 -9.87
N THR A 2 28.48 9.06 -11.14
CA THR A 2 27.74 8.27 -12.11
C THR A 2 27.96 6.79 -11.88
N ASN A 3 26.92 6.02 -11.55
CA ASN A 3 26.98 4.56 -11.59
C ASN A 3 26.43 4.05 -12.92
N LEU A 4 27.37 3.57 -13.70
CA LEU A 4 27.23 3.03 -15.03
C LEU A 4 26.64 1.62 -14.97
N PHE A 5 25.54 1.40 -15.65
CA PHE A 5 24.88 0.10 -15.84
C PHE A 5 25.85 -0.93 -16.41
N LYS A 6 26.07 -2.04 -15.69
CA LYS A 6 26.60 -3.28 -16.26
C LYS A 6 25.43 -4.19 -16.62
N ARG A 7 25.00 -4.16 -17.86
CA ARG A 7 24.19 -5.24 -18.44
C ARG A 7 25.08 -6.48 -18.55
N GLY A 8 24.85 -7.47 -17.72
CA GLY A 8 25.45 -8.79 -17.82
C GLY A 8 24.71 -9.57 -18.92
N MET A 9 25.41 -9.76 -20.03
CA MET A 9 24.99 -10.65 -21.12
C MET A 9 25.29 -12.09 -20.66
N TYR A 10 24.25 -12.83 -20.30
CA TYR A 10 24.38 -14.27 -20.03
C TYR A 10 24.46 -15.02 -21.35
N VAL A 11 25.66 -15.52 -21.64
CA VAL A 11 25.90 -16.47 -22.72
C VAL A 11 25.37 -17.82 -22.29
N LEU A 12 24.32 -18.29 -22.96
CA LEU A 12 23.90 -19.70 -22.88
C LEU A 12 25.07 -20.54 -23.37
N LEU A 13 25.69 -21.32 -22.47
CA LEU A 13 26.64 -22.36 -22.83
C LEU A 13 25.87 -23.50 -23.49
N GLY A 14 25.77 -23.47 -24.78
CA GLY A 14 25.36 -24.60 -25.57
C GLY A 14 26.36 -25.75 -25.46
N LEU A 15 25.95 -26.83 -24.80
CA LEU A 15 26.69 -28.09 -24.77
C LEU A 15 26.65 -28.72 -26.16
N SER A 16 27.63 -28.43 -27.02
CA SER A 16 27.78 -29.07 -28.30
C SER A 16 28.29 -30.51 -28.13
N MET A 17 27.36 -31.47 -28.20
CA MET A 17 27.73 -32.85 -28.42
C MET A 17 28.13 -33.01 -29.89
N THR A 18 29.39 -33.20 -30.17
CA THR A 18 29.88 -33.64 -31.48
C THR A 18 29.56 -35.09 -31.64
N VAL A 19 28.52 -35.39 -32.44
CA VAL A 19 28.31 -36.75 -33.00
C VAL A 19 29.16 -36.88 -34.22
N ALA A 20 30.13 -37.78 -34.18
CA ALA A 20 30.93 -38.15 -35.33
C ALA A 20 30.02 -38.89 -36.34
N CYS A 21 29.79 -38.30 -37.50
CA CYS A 21 29.19 -39.03 -38.64
C CYS A 21 30.24 -39.97 -39.28
N SER A 22 29.99 -41.25 -39.22
CA SER A 22 30.58 -42.20 -40.18
C SER A 22 29.71 -42.17 -41.44
N SER A 23 30.36 -41.94 -42.60
CA SER A 23 29.75 -41.98 -43.89
C SER A 23 29.46 -43.44 -44.26
N ASP A 24 28.18 -43.77 -44.45
CA ASP A 24 27.75 -44.87 -45.31
C ASP A 24 26.66 -44.32 -46.25
N ASP A 25 26.96 -44.42 -47.52
CA ASP A 25 26.06 -44.14 -48.62
C ASP A 25 24.92 -45.20 -48.65
N ASP A 26 23.69 -44.75 -48.36
CA ASP A 26 22.51 -45.46 -48.84
C ASP A 26 21.37 -44.48 -49.18
N ASN A 27 21.03 -44.54 -50.45
CA ASN A 27 19.98 -43.82 -51.13
C ASN A 27 18.58 -44.22 -50.58
N GLY A 28 18.06 -43.49 -49.70
CA GLY A 28 16.70 -43.62 -49.18
C GLY A 28 16.13 -42.23 -48.84
N GLY A 29 15.12 -41.79 -49.62
CA GLY A 29 14.46 -40.52 -49.44
C GLY A 29 13.90 -40.34 -48.01
N GLY A 30 14.74 -39.84 -47.14
CA GLY A 30 14.36 -39.31 -45.86
C GLY A 30 13.83 -37.91 -46.07
N THR A 31 12.56 -37.69 -45.87
CA THR A 31 12.03 -36.35 -45.65
C THR A 31 12.75 -35.79 -44.42
N ASP A 32 13.59 -34.78 -44.65
CA ASP A 32 14.06 -33.94 -43.54
C ASP A 32 12.89 -33.63 -42.60
N PRO A 33 13.04 -33.77 -41.31
CA PRO A 33 11.97 -33.35 -40.43
C PRO A 33 11.72 -31.86 -40.70
N VAL A 34 10.59 -31.60 -41.37
CA VAL A 34 10.11 -30.23 -41.60
C VAL A 34 10.15 -29.54 -40.23
N GLY A 35 11.06 -28.58 -40.09
CA GLY A 35 11.18 -27.84 -38.86
C GLY A 35 9.81 -27.35 -38.44
N GLY A 36 9.39 -27.71 -37.25
CA GLY A 36 8.06 -27.34 -36.74
C GLY A 36 7.93 -25.80 -36.78
N THR A 37 6.79 -25.33 -37.22
CA THR A 37 6.51 -23.92 -37.28
C THR A 37 5.64 -23.58 -36.07
N ILE A 38 6.08 -22.66 -35.24
CA ILE A 38 5.22 -22.10 -34.17
C ILE A 38 4.38 -20.98 -34.78
N THR A 39 3.07 -21.06 -34.60
CA THR A 39 2.11 -20.06 -35.09
C THR A 39 1.02 -19.77 -34.06
N GLY A 40 0.35 -18.62 -34.21
CA GLY A 40 -0.76 -18.23 -33.35
C GLY A 40 -0.37 -18.13 -31.88
N VAL A 41 0.84 -17.61 -31.62
CA VAL A 41 1.25 -17.31 -30.23
C VAL A 41 0.37 -16.20 -29.70
N ASP A 42 -0.31 -16.48 -28.62
CA ASP A 42 -1.20 -15.56 -27.91
C ASP A 42 -1.27 -15.96 -26.43
N PHE A 43 -1.92 -15.16 -25.61
CA PHE A 43 -2.15 -15.47 -24.21
C PHE A 43 -3.37 -14.72 -23.67
N THR A 44 -3.96 -15.24 -22.60
CA THR A 44 -4.98 -14.57 -21.82
C THR A 44 -4.37 -14.05 -20.52
N ILE A 45 -4.88 -12.92 -20.05
CA ILE A 45 -4.54 -12.34 -18.77
C ILE A 45 -5.80 -12.42 -17.90
N ALA A 46 -5.68 -12.94 -16.69
CA ALA A 46 -6.74 -13.00 -15.69
C ALA A 46 -6.27 -12.28 -14.43
N GLU A 47 -7.10 -11.42 -13.86
CA GLU A 47 -6.87 -10.85 -12.54
C GLU A 47 -7.26 -11.89 -11.49
N LEU A 48 -6.34 -12.21 -10.57
CA LEU A 48 -6.50 -13.30 -9.60
C LEU A 48 -6.96 -12.79 -8.23
N ASN A 49 -6.83 -11.49 -7.99
CA ASN A 49 -7.31 -10.83 -6.77
C ASN A 49 -8.08 -9.55 -7.10
N GLY A 50 -8.81 -9.03 -6.11
CA GLY A 50 -9.62 -7.83 -6.29
C GLY A 50 -8.83 -6.52 -6.47
N ASP A 51 -7.52 -6.56 -6.24
CA ASP A 51 -6.63 -5.39 -6.32
C ASP A 51 -5.96 -5.26 -7.69
N GLY A 52 -6.14 -6.27 -8.58
CA GLY A 52 -5.58 -6.27 -9.94
C GLY A 52 -4.06 -6.41 -10.01
N ASN A 53 -3.36 -6.49 -8.88
CA ASN A 53 -1.90 -6.62 -8.87
C ASN A 53 -1.41 -8.06 -8.98
N GLU A 54 -2.25 -9.06 -8.70
CA GLU A 54 -1.95 -10.46 -8.96
C GLU A 54 -2.63 -10.90 -10.26
N VAL A 55 -1.82 -11.28 -11.23
CA VAL A 55 -2.29 -11.67 -12.57
C VAL A 55 -1.86 -13.07 -12.91
N GLY A 56 -2.77 -13.83 -13.55
CA GLY A 56 -2.52 -15.11 -14.18
C GLY A 56 -2.36 -14.94 -15.68
N VAL A 57 -1.35 -15.56 -16.27
CA VAL A 57 -1.13 -15.61 -17.72
C VAL A 57 -1.21 -17.04 -18.20
N THR A 58 -2.12 -17.30 -19.14
CA THR A 58 -2.23 -18.60 -19.80
C THR A 58 -1.81 -18.47 -21.25
N PRO A 59 -0.61 -18.98 -21.63
CA PRO A 59 -0.10 -18.92 -22.99
C PRO A 59 -0.77 -19.96 -23.90
N THR A 60 -0.88 -19.65 -25.17
CA THR A 60 -1.39 -20.55 -26.23
C THR A 60 -0.57 -20.40 -27.50
N SER A 61 -0.39 -21.53 -28.24
CA SER A 61 0.17 -21.50 -29.57
C SER A 61 -0.11 -22.84 -30.30
N THR A 62 0.17 -22.88 -31.61
CA THR A 62 0.26 -24.13 -32.36
C THR A 62 1.74 -24.42 -32.58
N GLY A 63 2.21 -25.58 -32.11
CA GLY A 63 3.59 -26.04 -32.29
C GLY A 63 4.56 -25.62 -31.19
N GLY A 64 4.22 -24.70 -30.32
CA GLY A 64 5.00 -24.37 -29.11
C GLY A 64 4.82 -25.46 -28.04
N THR A 65 5.91 -25.80 -27.35
CA THR A 65 5.93 -26.83 -26.30
C THR A 65 6.44 -26.29 -24.95
N LEU A 66 7.07 -25.13 -24.98
CA LEU A 66 7.56 -24.43 -23.80
C LEU A 66 7.28 -22.95 -23.97
N TYR A 67 6.93 -22.29 -22.91
CA TYR A 67 6.71 -20.83 -22.87
C TYR A 67 7.57 -20.20 -21.80
N SER A 68 8.05 -19.00 -22.07
CA SER A 68 8.60 -18.08 -21.08
C SER A 68 7.68 -16.87 -21.02
N VAL A 69 7.17 -16.57 -19.84
CA VAL A 69 6.34 -15.41 -19.58
C VAL A 69 7.17 -14.40 -18.79
N ASP A 70 7.42 -13.26 -19.38
CA ASP A 70 8.06 -12.09 -18.79
C ASP A 70 6.94 -11.09 -18.45
N PHE A 71 6.75 -10.80 -17.18
CA PHE A 71 5.70 -9.90 -16.70
C PHE A 71 6.08 -8.42 -16.84
N GLY A 72 7.31 -8.13 -17.20
CA GLY A 72 7.79 -6.79 -17.54
C GLY A 72 7.88 -5.85 -16.33
N ASP A 73 8.11 -6.37 -15.13
CA ASP A 73 8.25 -5.58 -13.91
C ASP A 73 9.69 -5.07 -13.76
N PRO A 74 9.94 -3.76 -13.93
CA PRO A 74 11.30 -3.21 -13.80
C PRO A 74 11.82 -3.23 -12.35
N ALA A 75 10.96 -3.50 -11.37
CA ALA A 75 11.33 -3.60 -9.96
C ALA A 75 11.69 -5.03 -9.54
N ALA A 76 11.38 -6.04 -10.40
CA ALA A 76 11.71 -7.43 -10.11
C ALA A 76 13.23 -7.64 -9.98
N ALA A 77 13.64 -8.35 -8.96
CA ALA A 77 15.04 -8.68 -8.74
C ALA A 77 15.42 -9.95 -9.52
N ASN A 78 16.54 -9.90 -10.28
CA ASN A 78 17.11 -11.10 -10.93
C ASN A 78 16.15 -11.86 -11.86
N ASP A 79 15.31 -11.15 -12.62
CA ASP A 79 14.33 -11.75 -13.54
C ASP A 79 13.31 -12.68 -12.83
N GLU A 80 12.96 -12.38 -11.58
CA GLU A 80 11.93 -13.14 -10.82
C GLU A 80 10.55 -13.01 -11.44
N ASP A 81 10.32 -12.04 -12.31
CA ASP A 81 9.13 -11.83 -13.12
C ASP A 81 9.12 -12.65 -14.44
N VAL A 82 10.18 -13.44 -14.71
CA VAL A 82 10.26 -14.31 -15.89
C VAL A 82 10.02 -15.75 -15.49
N ILE A 83 8.85 -16.29 -15.87
CA ILE A 83 8.39 -17.63 -15.45
C ILE A 83 8.26 -18.56 -16.65
N ALA A 84 8.89 -19.73 -16.57
CA ALA A 84 8.77 -20.78 -17.59
C ALA A 84 7.58 -21.72 -17.30
N THR A 85 6.82 -22.07 -18.34
CA THR A 85 5.70 -23.04 -18.26
C THR A 85 5.59 -23.88 -19.53
N SER A 86 4.99 -25.06 -19.41
CA SER A 86 4.66 -25.92 -20.54
C SER A 86 3.20 -25.79 -21.01
N GLY A 87 2.48 -24.75 -20.53
CA GLY A 87 1.12 -24.44 -20.97
C GLY A 87 0.10 -24.13 -19.88
N PRO A 88 0.19 -24.57 -18.61
CA PRO A 88 -0.70 -24.13 -17.56
C PRO A 88 -0.45 -22.64 -17.22
N GLU A 89 -1.45 -22.04 -16.60
CA GLU A 89 -1.37 -20.68 -16.10
C GLU A 89 -0.18 -20.51 -15.16
N VAL A 90 0.49 -19.38 -15.29
CA VAL A 90 1.49 -18.88 -14.33
C VAL A 90 1.04 -17.55 -13.79
N SER A 91 1.35 -17.26 -12.52
CA SER A 91 0.95 -16.02 -11.86
C SER A 91 2.15 -15.22 -11.40
N TYR A 92 1.95 -13.90 -11.35
CA TYR A 92 2.90 -12.94 -10.82
C TYR A 92 2.15 -11.87 -10.02
N THR A 93 2.79 -11.39 -8.96
CA THR A 93 2.26 -10.29 -8.14
C THR A 93 3.15 -9.07 -8.31
N TYR A 94 2.62 -8.04 -8.97
CA TYR A 94 3.30 -6.76 -9.08
C TYR A 94 3.36 -6.05 -7.73
N ALA A 95 4.38 -5.22 -7.53
CA ALA A 95 4.37 -4.28 -6.42
C ALA A 95 3.11 -3.40 -6.48
N LYS A 96 2.62 -2.97 -5.32
CA LYS A 96 1.36 -2.19 -5.21
C LYS A 96 1.53 -0.76 -5.71
N GLU A 97 1.82 -0.59 -6.98
CA GLU A 97 1.90 0.71 -7.66
C GLU A 97 1.10 0.69 -8.95
N SER A 98 0.29 1.73 -9.21
CA SER A 98 -0.43 1.85 -10.48
C SER A 98 0.55 2.08 -11.62
N ALA A 99 0.67 1.11 -12.51
CA ALA A 99 1.56 1.16 -13.66
C ALA A 99 1.03 0.32 -14.82
N THR A 100 1.52 0.60 -16.01
CA THR A 100 1.28 -0.26 -17.17
C THR A 100 2.53 -1.08 -17.43
N TYR A 101 2.38 -2.39 -17.43
CA TYR A 101 3.43 -3.36 -17.70
C TYR A 101 3.21 -4.00 -19.08
N THR A 102 4.29 -4.28 -19.79
CA THR A 102 4.20 -5.02 -21.06
C THR A 102 4.56 -6.46 -20.82
N ILE A 103 3.56 -7.34 -20.79
CA ILE A 103 3.76 -8.78 -20.64
C ILE A 103 4.20 -9.36 -21.97
N THR A 104 5.28 -10.14 -21.95
CA THR A 104 5.85 -10.80 -23.11
C THR A 104 5.80 -12.32 -22.95
N VAL A 105 5.18 -13.01 -23.90
CA VAL A 105 5.17 -14.48 -23.97
C VAL A 105 6.02 -14.94 -25.15
N THR A 106 7.04 -15.73 -24.87
CA THR A 106 7.88 -16.39 -25.86
C THR A 106 7.52 -17.88 -25.93
N ALA A 107 7.08 -18.33 -27.08
CA ALA A 107 6.84 -19.75 -27.33
C ALA A 107 8.03 -20.37 -28.02
N SER A 108 8.50 -21.51 -27.52
CA SER A 108 9.67 -22.25 -28.00
C SER A 108 9.32 -23.70 -28.31
N ALA A 109 10.05 -24.31 -29.24
CA ALA A 109 10.03 -25.74 -29.52
C ALA A 109 11.41 -26.19 -29.99
N SER A 110 11.75 -27.49 -29.79
CA SER A 110 13.09 -28.03 -30.07
C SER A 110 13.54 -27.94 -31.51
N ASN A 111 12.61 -27.75 -32.45
CA ASN A 111 12.83 -27.79 -33.91
C ASN A 111 12.25 -26.57 -34.64
N ALA A 112 11.94 -25.49 -33.93
CA ALA A 112 11.41 -24.27 -34.49
C ALA A 112 12.11 -23.02 -33.85
N SER A 113 12.09 -21.91 -34.59
CA SER A 113 12.50 -20.64 -34.02
C SER A 113 11.45 -20.14 -33.03
N ASP A 114 11.91 -19.46 -31.97
CA ASP A 114 11.04 -18.84 -30.98
C ASP A 114 10.14 -17.78 -31.63
N VAL A 115 8.91 -17.71 -31.14
CA VAL A 115 7.92 -16.72 -31.57
C VAL A 115 7.39 -15.99 -30.34
N VAL A 116 7.30 -14.68 -30.44
CA VAL A 116 6.97 -13.79 -29.32
C VAL A 116 5.61 -13.13 -29.56
N ALA A 117 4.80 -13.03 -28.52
CA ALA A 117 3.61 -12.18 -28.44
C ALA A 117 3.73 -11.24 -27.24
N THR A 118 3.23 -10.01 -27.39
CA THR A 118 3.21 -9.02 -26.30
C THR A 118 1.82 -8.45 -26.12
N LYS A 119 1.45 -8.17 -24.88
CA LYS A 119 0.24 -7.40 -24.54
C LYS A 119 0.56 -6.47 -23.37
N ASP A 120 0.02 -5.27 -23.43
CA ASP A 120 0.06 -4.38 -22.30
C ASP A 120 -1.00 -4.80 -21.27
N HIS A 121 -0.57 -4.90 -20.02
CA HIS A 121 -1.43 -5.05 -18.87
C HIS A 121 -1.25 -3.81 -17.98
N THR A 122 -2.34 -3.11 -17.74
CA THR A 122 -2.35 -2.03 -16.78
C THR A 122 -2.74 -2.60 -15.43
N VAL A 123 -1.77 -2.71 -14.53
CA VAL A 123 -2.08 -2.83 -13.13
C VAL A 123 -2.60 -1.45 -12.73
N THR A 124 -3.88 -1.33 -12.63
CA THR A 124 -4.48 -0.26 -11.87
C THR A 124 -4.53 -0.82 -10.46
N ILE A 125 -3.60 -0.45 -9.62
CA ILE A 125 -3.93 -0.50 -8.21
C ILE A 125 -5.04 0.54 -8.10
N GLU A 126 -6.24 0.05 -8.31
CA GLU A 126 -7.35 0.62 -7.65
C GLU A 126 -6.90 0.64 -6.19
N SER A 127 -6.45 1.80 -5.68
CA SER A 127 -6.72 2.09 -4.27
C SER A 127 -8.18 1.75 -4.16
N ASN A 128 -8.49 0.53 -3.70
CA ASN A 128 -9.74 -0.21 -3.81
C ASN A 128 -10.82 0.73 -4.29
N GLY A 129 -11.34 0.66 -5.54
CA GLY A 129 -12.30 1.64 -6.06
C GLY A 129 -13.56 1.83 -5.20
N GLY A 130 -13.54 1.30 -4.01
CA GLY A 130 -14.05 1.79 -2.75
C GLY A 130 -12.99 2.69 -2.12
N ALA A 131 -13.37 3.88 -1.72
CA ALA A 131 -12.63 4.76 -0.83
C ALA A 131 -11.81 3.93 0.18
N PRO A 132 -10.53 4.27 0.49
CA PRO A 132 -9.73 3.53 1.46
C PRO A 132 -10.58 3.14 2.66
N ALA A 133 -10.42 1.94 3.22
CA ALA A 133 -11.30 1.46 4.30
C ALA A 133 -11.49 2.52 5.41
N ILE A 134 -10.47 3.40 5.56
CA ILE A 134 -10.51 4.55 6.46
C ILE A 134 -11.36 5.72 5.94
N ALA A 135 -11.56 5.88 4.61
CA ALA A 135 -12.27 7.04 4.07
C ALA A 135 -13.68 7.19 4.67
N GLY A 136 -14.02 8.43 5.00
CA GLY A 136 -15.27 8.79 5.66
C GLY A 136 -15.06 9.70 6.86
N THR A 137 -16.12 9.94 7.62
CA THR A 137 -16.11 10.82 8.79
C THR A 137 -16.04 9.99 10.06
N TRP A 138 -15.02 10.27 10.86
CA TRP A 138 -14.76 9.62 12.13
C TRP A 138 -14.77 10.63 13.27
N LYS A 139 -15.06 10.19 14.46
CA LYS A 139 -14.95 10.96 15.70
C LYS A 139 -14.55 10.05 16.85
N ILE A 140 -14.08 10.63 17.94
CA ILE A 140 -13.85 9.86 19.17
C ILE A 140 -15.16 9.25 19.63
N ALA A 141 -15.17 7.95 19.90
CA ALA A 141 -16.35 7.27 20.39
C ALA A 141 -16.81 7.90 21.72
N PRO A 142 -18.09 8.32 21.87
CA PRO A 142 -18.56 8.97 23.09
C PRO A 142 -18.82 7.96 24.22
N ILE A 143 -17.79 7.23 24.61
CA ILE A 143 -17.83 6.19 25.65
C ILE A 143 -16.62 6.32 26.58
N ALA A 144 -16.77 5.89 27.82
CA ALA A 144 -15.63 5.78 28.75
C ALA A 144 -14.55 4.87 28.16
N GLY A 145 -13.29 5.23 28.35
CA GLY A 145 -12.12 4.53 27.81
C GLY A 145 -11.79 4.82 26.37
N ALA A 146 -12.57 5.65 25.64
CA ALA A 146 -12.29 5.97 24.24
C ALA A 146 -11.05 6.84 24.04
N LEU A 147 -10.61 7.52 25.08
CA LEU A 147 -9.35 8.23 25.19
C LEU A 147 -8.59 7.67 26.38
N GLY A 148 -7.34 7.36 26.24
CA GLY A 148 -6.53 6.90 27.35
C GLY A 148 -5.05 7.00 27.07
N VAL A 149 -4.26 7.02 28.15
CA VAL A 149 -2.81 7.04 28.07
C VAL A 149 -2.21 6.09 29.10
N GLY A 150 -1.15 5.41 28.70
CA GLY A 150 -0.46 4.44 29.54
C GLY A 150 0.97 4.15 29.14
N PRO A 151 1.68 3.31 29.91
CA PRO A 151 3.10 3.04 29.72
C PRO A 151 3.41 2.13 28.53
N ALA A 152 2.43 1.41 28.00
CA ALA A 152 2.61 0.44 26.93
C ALA A 152 1.42 0.46 25.97
N GLN A 153 1.60 -0.11 24.80
CA GLN A 153 0.55 -0.28 23.81
C GLN A 153 -0.63 -1.06 24.41
N GLY A 154 -1.85 -0.57 24.21
CA GLY A 154 -3.08 -1.11 24.77
C GLY A 154 -3.32 -0.77 26.25
N ASP A 155 -2.41 -0.08 26.91
CA ASP A 155 -2.52 0.26 28.32
C ASP A 155 -2.98 1.73 28.48
N ILE A 156 -4.09 1.94 29.18
CA ILE A 156 -4.65 3.25 29.48
C ILE A 156 -4.66 3.55 30.99
N SER A 157 -3.74 2.94 31.73
CA SER A 157 -3.74 2.96 33.20
C SER A 157 -3.26 4.27 33.84
N TRP A 158 -2.56 5.15 33.11
CA TRP A 158 -2.15 6.44 33.64
C TRP A 158 -3.31 7.42 33.73
N TRP A 159 -4.13 7.46 32.70
CA TRP A 159 -5.37 8.19 32.64
C TRP A 159 -6.28 7.66 31.55
N SER A 160 -7.59 7.73 31.76
CA SER A 160 -8.58 7.44 30.71
C SER A 160 -9.83 8.29 30.91
N LEU A 161 -10.51 8.56 29.79
CA LEU A 161 -11.81 9.20 29.79
C LEU A 161 -12.82 8.34 30.57
N ASP A 162 -13.43 8.89 31.61
CA ASP A 162 -14.51 8.25 32.36
C ASP A 162 -15.90 8.74 31.89
N GLU A 163 -16.98 8.24 32.47
CA GLU A 163 -18.35 8.61 32.12
C GLU A 163 -18.64 10.09 32.34
N GLN A 164 -18.05 10.71 33.38
CA GLN A 164 -18.19 12.15 33.61
C GLN A 164 -17.43 12.93 32.56
N GLY A 165 -16.23 12.52 32.21
CA GLY A 165 -15.42 13.13 31.16
C GLY A 165 -16.07 13.06 29.78
N VAL A 166 -16.86 12.01 29.49
CA VAL A 166 -17.68 11.93 28.26
C VAL A 166 -18.69 13.09 28.22
N THR A 167 -19.29 13.41 29.36
CA THR A 167 -20.25 14.52 29.45
C THR A 167 -19.54 15.88 29.38
N ASP A 168 -18.45 16.05 30.12
CA ASP A 168 -17.73 17.32 30.23
C ASP A 168 -17.03 17.71 28.90
N ARG A 169 -16.60 16.70 28.12
CA ARG A 169 -15.91 16.87 26.83
C ARG A 169 -16.83 16.69 25.62
N ALA A 170 -18.14 16.85 25.77
CA ALA A 170 -19.09 16.64 24.66
C ALA A 170 -18.76 17.50 23.43
N CYS A 171 -18.23 18.71 23.64
CA CYS A 171 -17.76 19.62 22.58
C CYS A 171 -16.52 19.14 21.81
N TYR A 172 -15.80 18.17 22.33
CA TYR A 172 -14.67 17.53 21.68
C TYR A 172 -15.09 16.19 21.03
N LEU A 173 -16.04 15.51 21.63
CA LEU A 173 -16.51 14.22 21.15
C LEU A 173 -17.45 14.35 19.92
N ASP A 174 -17.87 15.56 19.57
CA ASP A 174 -18.57 15.87 18.32
C ASP A 174 -17.65 16.38 17.21
N ASP A 175 -16.37 16.65 17.51
CA ASP A 175 -15.36 16.96 16.51
C ASP A 175 -15.17 15.78 15.55
N GLU A 176 -14.92 16.11 14.27
CA GLU A 176 -14.84 15.12 13.20
C GLU A 176 -13.45 15.11 12.57
N PHE A 177 -13.00 13.90 12.25
CA PHE A 177 -11.81 13.59 11.45
C PHE A 177 -12.26 13.05 10.10
N VAL A 178 -12.14 13.85 9.05
CA VAL A 178 -12.67 13.53 7.73
C VAL A 178 -11.55 13.05 6.82
N PHE A 179 -11.60 11.80 6.40
CA PHE A 179 -10.69 11.19 5.44
C PHE A 179 -11.35 11.15 4.07
N GLY A 180 -10.90 11.99 3.14
CA GLY A 180 -11.38 12.00 1.77
C GLY A 180 -10.90 10.77 0.99
N ALA A 181 -11.72 10.31 0.06
CA ALA A 181 -11.33 9.21 -0.83
C ALA A 181 -10.15 9.58 -1.77
N ASP A 182 -9.87 10.86 -1.89
CA ASP A 182 -8.80 11.44 -2.71
C ASP A 182 -7.49 11.68 -1.94
N GLY A 183 -7.39 11.20 -0.68
CA GLY A 183 -6.24 11.44 0.19
C GLY A 183 -6.27 12.75 0.95
N SER A 184 -7.31 13.56 0.82
CA SER A 184 -7.50 14.76 1.63
C SER A 184 -7.87 14.40 3.07
N PHE A 185 -7.47 15.27 4.01
CA PHE A 185 -7.82 15.15 5.42
C PHE A 185 -8.37 16.48 5.95
N ALA A 186 -9.29 16.43 6.90
CA ALA A 186 -9.76 17.61 7.59
C ALA A 186 -10.10 17.32 9.06
N ASN A 187 -9.76 18.27 9.93
CA ASN A 187 -10.31 18.37 11.27
C ASN A 187 -11.52 19.32 11.21
N VAL A 188 -12.69 18.87 11.66
CA VAL A 188 -13.92 19.67 11.69
C VAL A 188 -14.37 19.82 13.13
N MET A 189 -14.17 21.00 13.69
CA MET A 189 -14.31 21.28 15.13
C MET A 189 -15.60 21.99 15.52
N GLY A 190 -16.50 22.24 14.58
CA GLY A 190 -17.72 22.98 14.87
C GLY A 190 -17.45 24.36 15.46
N GLY A 191 -18.29 24.77 16.41
CA GLY A 191 -18.17 26.08 17.09
C GLY A 191 -17.36 26.04 18.39
N SER A 192 -17.05 24.87 18.90
CA SER A 192 -16.27 24.66 20.15
C SER A 192 -15.64 23.28 20.14
N THR A 193 -14.49 23.19 20.82
CA THR A 193 -13.77 21.94 21.11
C THR A 193 -13.20 21.99 22.52
N TRP A 194 -12.58 20.93 22.99
CA TRP A 194 -11.85 20.94 24.25
C TRP A 194 -10.50 21.65 24.07
N VAL A 195 -10.37 22.82 24.67
CA VAL A 195 -9.17 23.65 24.67
C VAL A 195 -8.46 23.49 26.01
N GLU A 196 -7.14 23.36 25.97
CA GLU A 196 -6.30 23.22 27.17
C GLU A 196 -5.40 24.47 27.40
N THR A 197 -4.88 24.60 28.60
CA THR A 197 -4.06 25.76 29.01
C THR A 197 -2.79 25.92 28.17
N TRP A 198 -2.22 24.83 27.58
CA TRP A 198 -1.09 24.94 26.67
C TRP A 198 -1.42 25.72 25.38
N GLN A 199 -2.70 25.77 25.00
CA GLN A 199 -3.21 26.56 23.88
C GLN A 199 -3.46 28.02 24.23
N GLY A 200 -3.18 28.42 25.46
CA GLY A 200 -3.36 29.80 25.97
C GLY A 200 -4.71 30.07 26.62
N ALA A 201 -5.53 29.05 26.86
CA ALA A 201 -6.74 29.16 27.65
C ALA A 201 -6.42 29.42 29.13
N ALA A 202 -7.33 30.07 29.82
CA ALA A 202 -7.18 30.34 31.28
C ALA A 202 -7.35 29.07 32.11
N GLU A 203 -8.21 28.13 31.61
CA GLU A 203 -8.50 26.80 32.17
C GLU A 203 -8.86 25.84 31.06
N ASP A 204 -8.72 24.56 31.33
CA ASP A 204 -9.12 23.52 30.38
C ASP A 204 -10.64 23.42 30.28
N GLY A 205 -11.20 23.37 29.08
CA GLY A 205 -12.64 23.30 28.90
C GLY A 205 -13.10 23.50 27.46
N CYS A 206 -14.43 23.44 27.26
CA CYS A 206 -15.04 23.73 25.99
C CYS A 206 -14.91 25.23 25.65
N ALA A 207 -14.23 25.52 24.54
CA ALA A 207 -14.01 26.87 24.05
C ALA A 207 -13.87 26.90 22.52
N THR A 208 -13.76 28.10 21.95
CA THR A 208 -13.47 28.27 20.52
C THR A 208 -12.14 27.63 20.17
N PRO A 209 -12.08 26.82 19.10
CA PRO A 209 -10.86 26.18 18.65
C PRO A 209 -9.71 27.17 18.42
N VAL A 210 -8.48 26.75 18.70
CA VAL A 210 -7.28 27.60 18.66
C VAL A 210 -6.36 27.18 17.51
N TYR A 211 -6.03 28.16 16.64
CA TYR A 211 -5.08 27.98 15.56
C TYR A 211 -3.71 27.44 16.07
N PRO A 212 -3.06 26.46 15.38
CA PRO A 212 -3.42 25.85 14.08
C PRO A 212 -4.35 24.63 14.19
N HIS A 213 -4.83 24.28 15.36
CA HIS A 213 -5.69 23.12 15.62
C HIS A 213 -7.18 23.47 15.59
N ASP A 214 -7.56 24.49 14.83
CA ASP A 214 -8.92 25.02 14.76
C ASP A 214 -9.75 24.53 13.58
N GLY A 215 -9.18 23.61 12.79
CA GLY A 215 -9.83 23.07 11.59
C GLY A 215 -9.95 24.06 10.43
N SER A 216 -9.26 25.21 10.47
CA SER A 216 -9.33 26.22 9.40
C SER A 216 -8.49 25.91 8.18
N ALA A 217 -7.51 25.01 8.30
CA ALA A 217 -6.67 24.59 7.18
C ALA A 217 -7.46 23.68 6.22
N THR A 218 -7.17 23.82 4.91
CA THR A 218 -7.88 23.13 3.83
C THR A 218 -6.98 22.26 2.95
N ASP A 219 -5.71 22.15 3.30
CA ASP A 219 -4.65 21.50 2.56
C ASP A 219 -4.05 20.29 3.27
N TYR A 220 -4.71 19.80 4.32
CA TYR A 220 -4.30 18.59 4.99
C TYR A 220 -4.49 17.37 4.10
N THR A 221 -3.56 16.43 4.21
CA THR A 221 -3.63 15.13 3.55
C THR A 221 -3.43 14.00 4.55
N TYR A 222 -3.66 12.78 4.13
CA TYR A 222 -3.29 11.61 4.91
C TYR A 222 -2.67 10.53 4.02
N ASP A 223 -1.83 9.70 4.63
CA ASP A 223 -1.31 8.46 4.07
C ASP A 223 -1.84 7.30 4.91
N TYR A 224 -2.41 6.31 4.25
CA TYR A 224 -2.90 5.09 4.88
C TYR A 224 -2.13 3.89 4.32
N ASP A 225 -1.35 3.24 5.18
CA ASP A 225 -0.64 2.02 4.85
C ASP A 225 -1.30 0.84 5.56
N ALA A 226 -2.08 0.07 4.79
CA ALA A 226 -2.81 -1.10 5.31
C ALA A 226 -1.87 -2.25 5.69
N ASP A 227 -0.72 -2.35 5.04
CA ASP A 227 0.26 -3.43 5.30
C ASP A 227 1.09 -3.15 6.54
N ALA A 228 1.49 -1.88 6.73
CA ALA A 228 2.17 -1.44 7.94
C ALA A 228 1.19 -1.24 9.12
N GLY A 229 -0.11 -1.14 8.85
CA GLY A 229 -1.13 -0.82 9.84
C GLY A 229 -0.96 0.60 10.40
N THR A 230 -0.70 1.59 9.53
CA THR A 230 -0.47 2.97 9.96
C THR A 230 -1.31 3.99 9.23
N ILE A 231 -1.55 5.12 9.91
CA ILE A 231 -2.15 6.33 9.35
C ILE A 231 -1.23 7.49 9.68
N SER A 232 -0.82 8.25 8.68
CA SER A 232 -0.14 9.53 8.89
C SER A 232 -1.06 10.66 8.44
N VAL A 233 -1.29 11.66 9.29
CA VAL A 233 -1.99 12.88 8.91
C VAL A 233 -0.96 13.98 8.72
N ASN A 234 -1.06 14.74 7.61
CA ASN A 234 -0.05 15.66 7.15
C ASN A 234 -0.60 17.09 7.09
N GLY A 235 0.21 18.02 7.54
CA GLY A 235 -0.07 19.45 7.61
C GLY A 235 0.04 20.01 9.02
N VAL A 236 0.49 21.24 9.15
CA VAL A 236 0.67 21.90 10.45
C VAL A 236 -0.68 22.06 11.15
N GLY A 237 -0.88 21.36 12.27
CA GLY A 237 -2.13 21.33 13.01
C GLY A 237 -3.04 20.13 12.72
N ALA A 238 -2.74 19.32 11.69
CA ALA A 238 -3.46 18.06 11.44
C ALA A 238 -3.24 17.05 12.57
N HIS A 239 -4.29 16.45 13.10
CA HIS A 239 -4.18 15.47 14.19
C HIS A 239 -5.39 14.54 14.26
N LEU A 240 -5.20 13.37 14.89
CA LEU A 240 -6.27 12.51 15.41
C LEU A 240 -6.21 12.52 16.92
N GLY A 241 -7.37 12.53 17.57
CA GLY A 241 -7.42 12.56 19.01
C GLY A 241 -6.93 13.91 19.60
N ILE A 242 -6.12 13.86 20.65
CA ILE A 242 -5.70 15.06 21.39
C ILE A 242 -4.64 15.83 20.61
N SER A 243 -4.90 17.08 20.29
CA SER A 243 -4.10 17.92 19.38
C SER A 243 -2.68 18.22 19.84
N LYS A 244 -2.37 18.10 21.15
CA LYS A 244 -1.00 18.30 21.65
C LYS A 244 -0.05 17.14 21.40
N VAL A 245 -0.57 15.96 21.04
CA VAL A 245 0.21 14.71 20.98
C VAL A 245 0.83 14.53 19.59
N TYR A 246 2.13 14.30 19.56
CA TYR A 246 2.88 13.98 18.35
C TYR A 246 3.93 12.87 18.63
N ASN A 247 4.56 12.33 17.61
CA ASN A 247 5.41 11.12 17.73
C ASN A 247 6.67 11.29 18.61
N GLU A 248 7.05 12.50 18.98
CA GLU A 248 8.22 12.77 19.80
C GLU A 248 7.87 13.40 21.17
N GLY A 249 6.57 13.65 21.44
CA GLY A 249 6.18 14.27 22.68
C GLY A 249 4.75 14.80 22.76
N GLU A 250 4.56 15.72 23.67
CA GLU A 250 3.38 16.53 23.80
C GLU A 250 3.76 18.02 23.75
N MET A 251 3.05 18.79 22.94
CA MET A 251 3.26 20.25 22.86
C MET A 251 2.92 20.92 24.17
N THR A 252 3.73 21.91 24.54
CA THR A 252 3.55 22.75 25.70
C THR A 252 3.13 24.18 25.32
N SER A 253 3.15 24.48 24.03
CA SER A 253 2.66 25.75 23.48
C SER A 253 2.26 25.56 22.00
N VAL A 254 1.32 26.36 21.51
CA VAL A 254 0.86 26.33 20.12
C VAL A 254 1.96 26.62 19.09
N SER A 255 3.02 27.34 19.51
CA SER A 255 4.13 27.68 18.61
C SER A 255 4.95 26.44 18.19
N GLU A 256 4.91 25.36 18.95
CA GLU A 256 5.62 24.11 18.64
C GLU A 256 5.00 23.39 17.43
N ALA A 257 3.71 23.59 17.18
CA ALA A 257 3.01 22.99 16.04
C ALA A 257 3.65 23.33 14.68
N ALA A 258 4.27 24.51 14.55
CA ALA A 258 4.91 24.94 13.31
C ALA A 258 6.06 24.01 12.83
N GLY A 259 6.61 23.19 13.72
CA GLY A 259 7.65 22.21 13.39
C GLY A 259 7.12 20.78 13.16
N ILE A 260 5.81 20.57 13.28
CA ILE A 260 5.19 19.25 13.19
C ILE A 260 4.32 19.21 11.93
N GLU A 261 4.90 18.65 10.87
CA GLU A 261 4.25 18.59 9.56
C GLU A 261 3.52 17.25 9.30
N SER A 262 3.78 16.21 10.11
CA SER A 262 3.15 14.91 10.00
C SER A 262 3.10 14.23 11.36
N ILE A 263 1.99 13.52 11.62
CA ILE A 263 1.80 12.70 12.83
C ILE A 263 1.33 11.30 12.37
N THR A 264 2.07 10.26 12.80
CA THR A 264 1.80 8.87 12.45
C THR A 264 1.21 8.11 13.62
N TYR A 265 0.12 7.41 13.35
CA TYR A 265 -0.61 6.56 14.29
C TYR A 265 -0.53 5.10 13.84
N THR A 266 -0.45 4.19 14.80
CA THR A 266 -0.57 2.74 14.56
C THR A 266 -2.04 2.34 14.69
N ILE A 267 -2.56 1.60 13.73
CA ILE A 267 -3.90 1.00 13.79
C ILE A 267 -3.79 -0.29 14.60
N VAL A 268 -4.46 -0.34 15.73
CA VAL A 268 -4.52 -1.53 16.59
C VAL A 268 -5.64 -2.46 16.17
N GLU A 269 -6.78 -1.86 15.80
CA GLU A 269 -7.97 -2.57 15.37
C GLU A 269 -8.73 -1.70 14.37
N MET A 270 -9.27 -2.30 13.32
CA MET A 270 -10.09 -1.61 12.34
C MET A 270 -11.25 -2.48 11.89
N GLU A 271 -12.45 -1.96 12.08
CA GLU A 271 -13.72 -2.50 11.61
C GLU A 271 -14.42 -1.46 10.71
N ALA A 272 -15.52 -1.85 10.09
CA ALA A 272 -16.26 -0.96 9.16
C ALA A 272 -16.69 0.38 9.79
N THR A 273 -16.99 0.38 11.09
CA THR A 273 -17.52 1.55 11.81
C THR A 273 -16.77 1.88 13.11
N ARG A 274 -15.72 1.17 13.42
CA ARG A 274 -14.91 1.36 14.63
C ARG A 274 -13.43 1.20 14.30
N MET A 275 -12.60 2.05 14.86
CA MET A 275 -11.16 1.99 14.71
C MET A 275 -10.51 2.32 16.06
N THR A 276 -9.46 1.57 16.42
CA THR A 276 -8.59 1.92 17.54
C THR A 276 -7.22 2.26 16.99
N VAL A 277 -6.75 3.46 17.28
CA VAL A 277 -5.40 3.91 16.90
C VAL A 277 -4.60 4.30 18.12
N GLU A 278 -3.29 4.14 18.03
CA GLU A 278 -2.35 4.50 19.07
C GLU A 278 -1.22 5.36 18.51
N ILE A 279 -0.72 6.23 19.36
CA ILE A 279 0.48 7.00 19.08
C ILE A 279 1.45 6.87 20.25
N GLN A 280 2.68 6.46 19.94
CA GLN A 280 3.78 6.53 20.87
C GLN A 280 4.33 7.95 20.90
N PHE A 281 4.16 8.66 22.01
CA PHE A 281 4.61 10.04 22.16
C PHE A 281 5.91 10.16 22.95
N GLN A 282 6.38 9.08 23.59
CA GLN A 282 7.61 9.09 24.36
C GLN A 282 8.48 7.87 24.03
N PRO A 283 9.75 8.05 23.67
CA PRO A 283 10.67 6.94 23.45
C PRO A 283 10.77 6.03 24.66
N GLY A 284 10.58 4.72 24.47
CA GLY A 284 10.68 3.73 25.54
C GLY A 284 9.43 3.51 26.39
N GLY A 285 8.33 4.15 26.03
CA GLY A 285 7.02 4.00 26.69
C GLY A 285 6.19 5.28 26.56
N GLY A 286 4.92 5.19 26.88
CA GLY A 286 3.97 6.29 26.74
C GLY A 286 3.22 6.23 25.40
N TYR A 287 1.99 5.77 25.50
CA TYR A 287 1.09 5.61 24.37
C TYR A 287 -0.24 6.29 24.69
N TRP A 288 -0.71 7.12 23.74
CA TRP A 288 -2.09 7.51 23.70
C TRP A 288 -2.88 6.55 22.83
N THR A 289 -4.03 6.14 23.32
CA THR A 289 -4.98 5.28 22.63
C THR A 289 -6.26 6.05 22.34
N TYR A 290 -6.74 5.99 21.11
CA TYR A 290 -7.98 6.63 20.67
C TYR A 290 -8.89 5.58 20.03
N VAL A 291 -10.12 5.48 20.53
CA VAL A 291 -11.17 4.68 19.92
C VAL A 291 -12.08 5.61 19.13
N LEU A 292 -12.12 5.40 17.81
CA LEU A 292 -12.92 6.19 16.90
C LEU A 292 -14.15 5.40 16.43
N THR A 293 -15.22 6.12 16.15
CA THR A 293 -16.42 5.58 15.52
C THR A 293 -16.69 6.34 14.22
N LYS A 294 -17.15 5.63 13.20
CA LYS A 294 -17.52 6.20 11.90
C LYS A 294 -18.98 6.63 11.92
N ASN A 295 -19.26 7.82 11.38
CA ASN A 295 -20.63 8.33 11.23
C ASN A 295 -21.38 7.60 10.12
#